data_9e234ccf00aa44a3c260a267514a6aba
#
_entry.id   9e234ccf00aa44a3c260a267514a6aba
#
_cell.length_a   1.000
_cell.length_b   1.000
_cell.length_c   1.000
_cell.angle_alpha   90.00
_cell.angle_beta   90.00
_cell.angle_gamma   90.00
#
_symmetry.space_group_name_H-M   'P 1'
#
loop_
_entity.id
_entity.type
_entity.pdbx_description
1 polymer ?
#
loop_
_entity_poly.entity_id
_entity_poly.type
_entity_poly.pdbx_seq_one_letter_code
_entity_poly.pdbx_strand_id
1 'polypeptide(L)'
;MIRQGITDTTEVKELCDIATNIVGLEQGSLASFTRKEPYTLARQVVANICLHQGIHFVTIAKVLNRNRSNIYHYQKNHTINFKTWLKYRRLFTKVYNAYKEDKKEQKTFINDQDLRSHLFSNGVSTSDGEVFIVVKSGLLKTVVRTSYKDFSNQLENIRIALFDYRYKLDVQI
;
A
#
# COMPACT_ATOMS: atom_id res chain seq x y z
N MET A 1 17.28 4.43 -12.88
CA MET A 1 17.02 4.22 -11.43
C MET A 1 15.63 3.62 -11.27
N ILE A 2 15.53 2.36 -10.82
CA ILE A 2 14.26 1.65 -10.65
C ILE A 2 13.73 1.98 -9.24
N ARG A 3 12.57 2.59 -9.14
CA ARG A 3 11.85 2.78 -7.88
C ARG A 3 10.89 1.62 -7.67
N GLN A 4 11.03 0.93 -6.55
CA GLN A 4 10.05 -0.07 -6.11
C GLN A 4 9.38 0.42 -4.83
N GLY A 5 8.06 0.57 -4.88
CA GLY A 5 7.23 0.86 -3.70
C GLY A 5 7.09 -0.41 -2.85
N ILE A 6 7.94 -0.57 -1.84
CA ILE A 6 7.95 -1.77 -0.99
C ILE A 6 6.67 -1.85 -0.14
N THR A 7 6.20 -0.70 0.33
CA THR A 7 4.99 -0.59 1.15
C THR A 7 3.70 -0.70 0.34
N ASP A 8 3.75 -0.48 -0.97
CA ASP A 8 2.56 -0.52 -1.83
C ASP A 8 1.92 -1.91 -1.85
N THR A 9 2.73 -2.98 -1.86
CA THR A 9 2.21 -4.36 -1.79
C THR A 9 1.48 -4.62 -0.48
N THR A 10 2.01 -4.14 0.65
CA THR A 10 1.38 -4.27 1.97
C THR A 10 0.08 -3.48 2.01
N GLU A 11 0.08 -2.25 1.51
CA GLU A 11 -1.11 -1.39 1.46
C GLU A 11 -2.24 -1.98 0.60
N VAL A 12 -1.91 -2.60 -0.54
CA VAL A 12 -2.90 -3.34 -1.35
C VAL A 12 -3.50 -4.51 -0.58
N LYS A 13 -2.68 -5.28 0.16
CA LYS A 13 -3.15 -6.39 1.00
C LYS A 13 -4.06 -5.92 2.12
N GLU A 14 -3.69 -4.86 2.83
CA GLU A 14 -4.54 -4.24 3.88
C GLU A 14 -5.92 -3.83 3.31
N LEU A 15 -5.95 -3.19 2.15
CA LEU A 15 -7.20 -2.85 1.48
C LEU A 15 -8.01 -4.09 1.08
N CYS A 16 -7.35 -5.18 0.64
CA CYS A 16 -8.02 -6.45 0.38
C CYS A 16 -8.65 -7.01 1.65
N ASP A 17 -7.96 -6.96 2.79
CA ASP A 17 -8.48 -7.45 4.07
C ASP A 17 -9.67 -6.62 4.56
N ILE A 18 -9.60 -5.30 4.45
CA ILE A 18 -10.73 -4.41 4.77
C ILE A 18 -11.94 -4.74 3.88
N ALA A 19 -11.73 -4.88 2.58
CA ALA A 19 -12.83 -5.17 1.64
C ALA A 19 -13.44 -6.55 1.88
N THR A 20 -12.64 -7.59 2.11
CA THR A 20 -13.13 -8.94 2.41
C THR A 20 -13.89 -9.00 3.72
N ASN A 21 -13.44 -8.32 4.76
CA ASN A 21 -14.16 -8.21 6.03
C ASN A 21 -15.52 -7.54 5.87
N ILE A 22 -15.61 -6.44 5.12
CA ILE A 22 -16.86 -5.71 4.89
C ILE A 22 -17.86 -6.54 4.06
N VAL A 23 -17.39 -7.30 3.07
CA VAL A 23 -18.23 -8.12 2.21
C VAL A 23 -18.58 -9.47 2.85
N GLY A 24 -17.82 -9.92 3.86
CA GLY A 24 -17.96 -11.23 4.48
C GLY A 24 -17.31 -12.36 3.65
N LEU A 25 -16.20 -12.06 3.00
CA LEU A 25 -15.39 -13.03 2.25
C LEU A 25 -14.19 -13.48 3.08
N GLU A 26 -13.64 -14.64 2.73
CA GLU A 26 -12.41 -15.15 3.35
C GLU A 26 -11.20 -14.27 2.99
N GLN A 27 -10.31 -14.03 3.97
CA GLN A 27 -9.07 -13.28 3.72
C GLN A 27 -8.22 -13.96 2.65
N GLY A 28 -7.59 -13.15 1.81
CA GLY A 28 -6.79 -13.64 0.68
C GLY A 28 -7.59 -14.13 -0.53
N SER A 29 -8.91 -14.28 -0.40
CA SER A 29 -9.78 -14.82 -1.47
C SER A 29 -9.89 -13.94 -2.71
N LEU A 30 -9.53 -12.64 -2.62
CA LEU A 30 -9.53 -11.75 -3.78
C LEU A 30 -8.47 -12.12 -4.83
N ALA A 31 -7.42 -12.85 -4.44
CA ALA A 31 -6.43 -13.40 -5.36
C ALA A 31 -6.90 -14.69 -6.07
N SER A 32 -8.03 -15.26 -5.68
CA SER A 32 -8.61 -16.46 -6.31
C SER A 32 -9.13 -16.18 -7.72
N PHE A 33 -9.29 -17.22 -8.54
CA PHE A 33 -9.80 -17.09 -9.92
C PHE A 33 -11.32 -16.97 -10.03
N THR A 34 -12.05 -17.02 -8.91
CA THR A 34 -13.53 -16.94 -8.94
C THR A 34 -14.01 -15.65 -9.60
N ARG A 35 -15.06 -15.77 -10.42
CA ARG A 35 -15.74 -14.66 -11.11
C ARG A 35 -17.07 -14.27 -10.48
N LYS A 36 -17.39 -14.85 -9.30
CA LYS A 36 -18.62 -14.51 -8.60
C LYS A 36 -18.69 -13.01 -8.28
N GLU A 37 -19.88 -12.42 -8.35
CA GLU A 37 -20.10 -10.97 -8.20
C GLU A 37 -19.43 -10.37 -6.96
N PRO A 38 -19.56 -10.92 -5.73
CA PRO A 38 -18.95 -10.30 -4.55
C PRO A 38 -17.45 -10.12 -4.65
N TYR A 39 -16.76 -11.11 -5.22
CA TYR A 39 -15.31 -11.08 -5.41
C TYR A 39 -14.88 -10.07 -6.49
N THR A 40 -15.63 -10.05 -7.61
CA THR A 40 -15.35 -9.13 -8.72
C THR A 40 -15.59 -7.69 -8.31
N LEU A 41 -16.66 -7.46 -7.57
CA LEU A 41 -17.01 -6.16 -7.01
C LEU A 41 -15.94 -5.66 -6.04
N ALA A 42 -15.51 -6.50 -5.09
CA ALA A 42 -14.48 -6.15 -4.12
C ALA A 42 -13.13 -5.84 -4.79
N ARG A 43 -12.72 -6.64 -5.81
CA ARG A 43 -11.49 -6.36 -6.58
C ARG A 43 -11.53 -5.01 -7.29
N GLN A 44 -12.65 -4.67 -7.92
CA GLN A 44 -12.81 -3.37 -8.58
C GLN A 44 -12.70 -2.22 -7.60
N VAL A 45 -13.33 -2.33 -6.44
CA VAL A 45 -13.27 -1.33 -5.37
C VAL A 45 -11.83 -1.16 -4.85
N VAL A 46 -11.18 -2.25 -4.47
CA VAL A 46 -9.80 -2.24 -3.97
C VAL A 46 -8.85 -1.63 -5.02
N ALA A 47 -8.93 -2.10 -6.27
CA ALA A 47 -8.07 -1.59 -7.34
C ALA A 47 -8.21 -0.08 -7.54
N ASN A 48 -9.43 0.44 -7.54
CA ASN A 48 -9.67 1.87 -7.74
C ASN A 48 -9.23 2.71 -6.53
N ILE A 49 -9.40 2.23 -5.29
CA ILE A 49 -8.87 2.91 -4.11
C ILE A 49 -7.34 2.94 -4.16
N CYS A 50 -6.68 1.82 -4.50
CA CYS A 50 -5.23 1.74 -4.66
C CYS A 50 -4.71 2.74 -5.70
N LEU A 51 -5.38 2.84 -6.84
CA LEU A 51 -5.03 3.80 -7.89
C LEU A 51 -5.16 5.26 -7.42
N HIS A 52 -6.19 5.57 -6.63
CA HIS A 52 -6.34 6.87 -5.98
C HIS A 52 -5.20 7.20 -5.00
N GLN A 53 -4.61 6.17 -4.37
CA GLN A 53 -3.44 6.33 -3.51
C GLN A 53 -2.12 6.40 -4.31
N GLY A 54 -2.17 6.35 -5.64
CA GLY A 54 -0.99 6.41 -6.50
C GLY A 54 -0.21 5.10 -6.59
N ILE A 55 -0.81 3.98 -6.19
CA ILE A 55 -0.19 2.66 -6.30
C ILE A 55 -0.20 2.23 -7.77
N HIS A 56 0.93 1.72 -8.23
CA HIS A 56 1.11 1.36 -9.62
C HIS A 56 0.30 0.11 -10.03
N PHE A 57 -0.25 0.10 -11.26
CA PHE A 57 -1.04 -0.99 -11.82
C PHE A 57 -0.42 -2.38 -11.67
N VAL A 58 0.90 -2.49 -11.85
CA VAL A 58 1.63 -3.77 -11.73
C VAL A 58 1.53 -4.34 -10.31
N THR A 59 1.69 -3.51 -9.30
CA THR A 59 1.61 -3.93 -7.89
C THR A 59 0.20 -4.41 -7.54
N ILE A 60 -0.82 -3.66 -7.96
CA ILE A 60 -2.22 -4.04 -7.75
C ILE A 60 -2.55 -5.36 -8.44
N ALA A 61 -2.17 -5.48 -9.72
CA ALA A 61 -2.39 -6.68 -10.52
C ALA A 61 -1.74 -7.93 -9.89
N LYS A 62 -0.50 -7.78 -9.39
CA LYS A 62 0.24 -8.86 -8.73
C LYS A 62 -0.48 -9.34 -7.47
N VAL A 63 -0.90 -8.45 -6.59
CA VAL A 63 -1.58 -8.81 -5.33
C VAL A 63 -2.94 -9.44 -5.59
N LEU A 64 -3.72 -8.88 -6.52
CA LEU A 64 -5.02 -9.42 -6.90
C LEU A 64 -4.94 -10.66 -7.82
N ASN A 65 -3.74 -11.09 -8.20
CA ASN A 65 -3.52 -12.18 -9.14
C ASN A 65 -4.32 -12.00 -10.43
N ARG A 66 -4.15 -10.84 -11.05
CA ARG A 66 -4.85 -10.42 -12.28
C ARG A 66 -3.87 -9.80 -13.27
N ASN A 67 -4.27 -9.79 -14.55
CA ASN A 67 -3.52 -9.07 -15.58
C ASN A 67 -3.67 -7.55 -15.40
N ARG A 68 -2.67 -6.78 -15.81
CA ARG A 68 -2.74 -5.31 -15.81
C ARG A 68 -3.94 -4.78 -16.60
N SER A 69 -4.31 -5.44 -17.69
CA SER A 69 -5.49 -5.09 -18.49
C SER A 69 -6.78 -5.09 -17.68
N ASN A 70 -6.91 -6.00 -16.70
CA ASN A 70 -8.08 -6.02 -15.81
C ASN A 70 -8.11 -4.78 -14.92
N ILE A 71 -6.95 -4.34 -14.41
CA ILE A 71 -6.86 -3.14 -13.56
C ILE A 71 -7.20 -1.88 -14.38
N TYR A 72 -6.71 -1.77 -15.62
CA TYR A 72 -7.12 -0.71 -16.54
C TYR A 72 -8.62 -0.70 -16.81
N HIS A 73 -9.21 -1.88 -17.00
CA HIS A 73 -10.64 -2.03 -17.18
C HIS A 73 -11.43 -1.56 -15.94
N TYR A 74 -10.97 -1.91 -14.74
CA TYR A 74 -11.57 -1.44 -13.49
C TYR A 74 -11.51 0.08 -13.36
N GLN A 75 -10.37 0.69 -13.70
CA GLN A 75 -10.20 2.14 -13.70
C GLN A 75 -11.14 2.82 -14.70
N LYS A 76 -11.18 2.33 -15.93
CA LYS A 76 -12.02 2.89 -17.00
C LYS A 76 -13.51 2.90 -16.62
N ASN A 77 -13.96 1.87 -15.95
CA ASN A 77 -15.37 1.73 -15.57
C ASN A 77 -15.70 2.38 -14.22
N HIS A 78 -14.73 2.87 -13.46
CA HIS A 78 -14.95 3.41 -12.13
C HIS A 78 -16.04 4.48 -12.09
N THR A 79 -15.93 5.50 -12.92
CA THR A 79 -16.86 6.64 -12.91
C THR A 79 -18.29 6.23 -13.22
N ILE A 80 -18.48 5.37 -14.22
CA ILE A 80 -19.80 4.90 -14.60
C ILE A 80 -20.39 3.99 -13.51
N ASN A 81 -19.59 3.06 -12.98
CA ASN A 81 -20.01 2.15 -11.91
C ASN A 81 -20.37 2.93 -10.63
N PHE A 82 -19.60 3.94 -10.27
CA PHE A 82 -19.87 4.76 -9.10
C PHE A 82 -21.19 5.54 -9.24
N LYS A 83 -21.50 6.02 -10.44
CA LYS A 83 -22.75 6.75 -10.72
C LYS A 83 -23.97 5.84 -10.79
N THR A 84 -23.86 4.68 -11.45
CA THR A 84 -25.01 3.87 -11.85
C THR A 84 -25.19 2.59 -11.04
N TRP A 85 -24.15 2.05 -10.44
CA TRP A 85 -24.19 0.79 -9.71
C TRP A 85 -24.16 1.01 -8.19
N LEU A 86 -25.33 0.97 -7.57
CA LEU A 86 -25.50 1.29 -6.15
C LEU A 86 -24.67 0.39 -5.22
N LYS A 87 -24.59 -0.92 -5.51
CA LYS A 87 -23.76 -1.85 -4.71
C LYS A 87 -22.27 -1.45 -4.76
N TYR A 88 -21.76 -1.10 -5.94
CA TYR A 88 -20.39 -0.64 -6.12
C TYR A 88 -20.12 0.63 -5.31
N ARG A 89 -20.98 1.64 -5.45
CA ARG A 89 -20.82 2.91 -4.73
C ARG A 89 -20.85 2.73 -3.21
N ARG A 90 -21.78 1.93 -2.70
CA ARG A 90 -21.88 1.63 -1.25
C ARG A 90 -20.64 0.92 -0.74
N LEU A 91 -20.17 -0.11 -1.44
CA LEU A 91 -18.97 -0.84 -1.03
C LEU A 91 -17.72 0.04 -1.11
N PHE A 92 -17.55 0.79 -2.20
CA PHE A 92 -16.44 1.73 -2.35
C PHE A 92 -16.38 2.73 -1.18
N THR A 93 -17.51 3.35 -0.85
CA THR A 93 -17.59 4.32 0.24
C THR A 93 -17.26 3.69 1.60
N LYS A 94 -17.78 2.49 1.90
CA LYS A 94 -17.49 1.78 3.15
C LYS A 94 -16.01 1.42 3.27
N VAL A 95 -15.42 0.82 2.23
CA VAL A 95 -14.01 0.42 2.23
C VAL A 95 -13.11 1.63 2.31
N TYR A 96 -13.39 2.67 1.56
CA TYR A 96 -12.59 3.91 1.57
C TYR A 96 -12.63 4.61 2.94
N ASN A 97 -13.80 4.70 3.57
CA ASN A 97 -13.92 5.29 4.89
C ASN A 97 -13.19 4.45 5.96
N ALA A 98 -13.33 3.13 5.96
CA ALA A 98 -12.61 2.25 6.87
C ALA A 98 -11.09 2.38 6.69
N TYR A 99 -10.61 2.42 5.45
CA TYR A 99 -9.19 2.66 5.15
C TYR A 99 -8.70 4.01 5.66
N LYS A 100 -9.49 5.07 5.51
CA LYS A 100 -9.12 6.41 6.01
C LYS A 100 -9.08 6.47 7.52
N GLU A 101 -10.02 5.82 8.22
CA GLU A 101 -10.02 5.74 9.69
C GLU A 101 -8.77 5.00 10.20
N ASP A 102 -8.45 3.85 9.61
CA ASP A 102 -7.23 3.10 9.92
C ASP A 102 -5.96 3.95 9.77
N LYS A 103 -5.88 4.73 8.69
CA LYS A 103 -4.74 5.64 8.46
C LYS A 103 -4.70 6.87 9.39
N LYS A 104 -5.82 7.30 9.94
CA LYS A 104 -5.87 8.41 10.92
C LYS A 104 -5.28 8.04 12.28
N GLU A 105 -5.41 6.79 12.69
CA GLU A 105 -4.86 6.29 13.96
C GLU A 105 -3.33 6.21 13.95
N GLN A 106 -2.71 6.20 12.79
CA GLN A 106 -1.25 6.13 12.66
C GLN A 106 -0.59 7.45 13.01
N LYS A 107 0.49 7.39 13.82
CA LYS A 107 1.32 8.53 14.18
C LYS A 107 2.02 9.14 12.96
N THR A 108 2.34 10.43 13.05
CA THR A 108 3.14 11.15 12.04
C THR A 108 4.28 11.87 12.73
N PHE A 109 5.38 12.09 12.00
CA PHE A 109 6.49 12.89 12.49
C PHE A 109 6.25 14.38 12.23
N ILE A 110 6.81 15.24 13.09
CA ILE A 110 6.68 16.68 12.98
C ILE A 110 7.67 17.24 11.96
N ASN A 111 8.90 16.70 11.95
CA ASN A 111 9.98 17.15 11.07
C ASN A 111 10.92 15.99 10.67
N ASP A 112 11.81 16.27 9.71
CA ASP A 112 12.78 15.28 9.20
C ASP A 112 13.78 14.82 10.27
N GLN A 113 14.12 15.68 11.21
CA GLN A 113 15.08 15.34 12.27
C GLN A 113 14.49 14.33 13.24
N ASP A 114 13.20 14.48 13.60
CA ASP A 114 12.50 13.54 14.46
C ASP A 114 12.39 12.17 13.77
N LEU A 115 12.06 12.15 12.48
CA LEU A 115 12.03 10.91 11.70
C LEU A 115 13.39 10.21 11.70
N ARG A 116 14.48 10.92 11.42
CA ARG A 116 15.83 10.37 11.40
C ARG A 116 16.27 9.88 12.77
N SER A 117 16.04 10.67 13.81
CA SER A 117 16.41 10.32 15.19
C SER A 117 15.64 9.07 15.65
N HIS A 118 14.36 8.97 15.31
CA HIS A 118 13.55 7.80 15.62
C HIS A 118 14.06 6.53 14.91
N LEU A 119 14.39 6.61 13.63
CA LEU A 119 14.96 5.49 12.88
C LEU A 119 16.30 5.06 13.49
N PHE A 120 17.19 6.01 13.76
CA PHE A 120 18.50 5.73 14.36
C PHE A 120 18.39 5.07 15.73
N SER A 121 17.50 5.56 16.60
CA SER A 121 17.26 5.00 17.94
C SER A 121 16.70 3.57 17.89
N ASN A 122 16.11 3.15 16.78
CA ASN A 122 15.57 1.81 16.56
C ASN A 122 16.48 0.92 15.68
N GLY A 123 17.77 1.22 15.64
CA GLY A 123 18.78 0.37 15.01
C GLY A 123 18.89 0.52 13.49
N VAL A 124 18.27 1.55 12.91
CA VAL A 124 18.47 1.87 11.50
C VAL A 124 19.77 2.67 11.37
N SER A 125 20.69 2.18 10.57
CA SER A 125 21.97 2.83 10.32
C SER A 125 22.20 3.07 8.84
N THR A 126 22.94 4.12 8.52
CA THR A 126 23.41 4.39 7.16
C THR A 126 24.82 3.83 6.99
N SER A 127 25.06 3.09 5.94
CA SER A 127 26.37 2.54 5.59
C SER A 127 26.71 2.89 4.14
N ASP A 128 27.98 2.73 3.78
CA ASP A 128 28.39 2.84 2.39
C ASP A 128 27.84 1.64 1.60
N GLY A 129 27.02 1.91 0.58
CA GLY A 129 26.38 0.89 -0.21
C GLY A 129 25.71 1.46 -1.44
N GLU A 130 25.17 0.57 -2.26
CA GLU A 130 24.57 0.90 -3.56
C GLU A 130 23.05 0.99 -3.51
N VAL A 131 22.45 0.59 -2.37
CA VAL A 131 21.01 0.56 -2.19
C VAL A 131 20.55 1.73 -1.34
N PHE A 132 19.53 2.42 -1.80
CA PHE A 132 18.93 3.56 -1.10
C PHE A 132 17.48 3.22 -0.74
N ILE A 133 17.18 3.14 0.56
CA ILE A 133 15.82 2.97 1.07
C ILE A 133 15.28 4.38 1.34
N VAL A 134 14.29 4.78 0.56
CA VAL A 134 13.63 6.08 0.73
C VAL A 134 12.44 5.89 1.66
N VAL A 135 12.50 6.51 2.82
CA VAL A 135 11.44 6.51 3.82
C VAL A 135 10.65 7.82 3.68
N LYS A 136 9.35 7.71 3.49
CA LYS A 136 8.43 8.86 3.42
C LYS A 136 7.41 8.75 4.54
N SER A 137 7.16 9.84 5.26
CA SER A 137 6.09 9.95 6.25
C SER A 137 5.35 11.27 6.05
N GLY A 138 4.18 11.22 5.45
CA GLY A 138 3.48 12.42 4.99
C GLY A 138 4.29 13.17 3.92
N LEU A 139 4.62 14.44 4.21
CA LEU A 139 5.48 15.28 3.36
C LEU A 139 6.98 15.09 3.64
N LEU A 140 7.32 14.41 4.73
CA LEU A 140 8.71 14.20 5.14
C LEU A 140 9.34 13.07 4.35
N LYS A 141 10.66 13.20 4.09
CA LYS A 141 11.41 12.21 3.33
C LYS A 141 12.83 12.08 3.90
N THR A 142 13.25 10.88 4.18
CA THR A 142 14.64 10.57 4.49
C THR A 142 15.13 9.39 3.65
N VAL A 143 16.45 9.26 3.53
CA VAL A 143 17.09 8.20 2.74
C VAL A 143 18.05 7.44 3.64
N VAL A 144 17.90 6.13 3.70
CA VAL A 144 18.81 5.22 4.37
C VAL A 144 19.64 4.51 3.30
N ARG A 145 20.95 4.77 3.29
CA ARG A 145 21.88 4.10 2.38
C ARG A 145 22.38 2.81 3.01
N THR A 146 22.40 1.72 2.26
CA THR A 146 22.80 0.41 2.74
C THR A 146 23.43 -0.44 1.63
N SER A 147 24.16 -1.49 2.03
CA SER A 147 24.66 -2.49 1.09
C SER A 147 23.59 -3.53 0.75
N TYR A 148 23.77 -4.25 -0.34
CA TYR A 148 22.89 -5.41 -0.68
C TYR A 148 22.86 -6.44 0.44
N LYS A 149 24.00 -6.65 1.13
CA LYS A 149 24.12 -7.64 2.21
C LYS A 149 23.25 -7.26 3.42
N ASP A 150 23.21 -5.97 3.78
CA ASP A 150 22.50 -5.48 4.96
C ASP A 150 21.09 -4.99 4.65
N PHE A 151 20.70 -4.98 3.39
CA PHE A 151 19.42 -4.44 2.95
C PHE A 151 18.22 -5.04 3.69
N SER A 152 18.16 -6.36 3.81
CA SER A 152 17.04 -7.04 4.48
C SER A 152 16.94 -6.67 5.97
N ASN A 153 18.08 -6.58 6.66
CA ASN A 153 18.14 -6.20 8.06
C ASN A 153 17.71 -4.74 8.25
N GLN A 154 18.20 -3.83 7.41
CA GLN A 154 17.82 -2.41 7.48
C GLN A 154 16.34 -2.21 7.17
N LEU A 155 15.82 -2.93 6.18
CA LEU A 155 14.40 -2.89 5.83
C LEU A 155 13.51 -3.35 6.99
N GLU A 156 13.89 -4.42 7.68
CA GLU A 156 13.16 -4.94 8.83
C GLU A 156 13.23 -3.97 10.02
N ASN A 157 14.41 -3.42 10.31
CA ASN A 157 14.57 -2.41 11.35
C ASN A 157 13.70 -1.17 11.10
N ILE A 158 13.62 -0.71 9.84
CA ILE A 158 12.75 0.41 9.46
C ILE A 158 11.27 0.04 9.67
N ARG A 159 10.83 -1.16 9.30
CA ARG A 159 9.46 -1.61 9.50
C ARG A 159 9.08 -1.69 10.97
N ILE A 160 9.97 -2.21 11.79
CA ILE A 160 9.77 -2.28 13.26
C ILE A 160 9.71 -0.86 13.85
N ALA A 161 10.66 0.00 13.48
CA ALA A 161 10.71 1.38 13.96
C ALA A 161 9.44 2.17 13.63
N LEU A 162 8.85 1.93 12.45
CA LEU A 162 7.72 2.68 11.94
C LEU A 162 6.37 1.96 12.10
N PHE A 163 6.30 0.89 12.87
CA PHE A 163 5.09 0.07 13.02
C PHE A 163 3.84 0.90 13.35
N ASP A 164 3.96 1.87 14.26
CA ASP A 164 2.85 2.75 14.68
C ASP A 164 2.73 4.04 13.86
N TYR A 165 3.54 4.18 12.81
CA TYR A 165 3.62 5.42 12.03
C TYR A 165 3.07 5.23 10.62
N ARG A 166 2.52 6.32 10.08
CA ARG A 166 2.18 6.37 8.66
C ARG A 166 3.44 6.57 7.82
N TYR A 167 3.77 5.59 6.98
CA TYR A 167 4.95 5.67 6.13
C TYR A 167 4.79 4.95 4.79
N LYS A 168 5.68 5.26 3.85
CA LYS A 168 5.89 4.55 2.59
C LYS A 168 7.37 4.32 2.37
N LEU A 169 7.71 3.19 1.79
CA LEU A 169 9.08 2.82 1.44
C LEU A 169 9.22 2.63 -0.06
N ASP A 170 10.23 3.28 -0.62
CA ASP A 170 10.68 3.05 -2.00
C ASP A 170 12.15 2.59 -1.94
N VAL A 171 12.57 1.73 -2.85
CA VAL A 171 13.97 1.33 -3.03
C VAL A 171 14.49 1.89 -4.33
N GLN A 172 15.71 2.42 -4.27
CA GLN A 172 16.46 2.92 -5.42
C GLN A 172 17.80 2.16 -5.46
N ILE A 173 18.11 1.61 -6.62
CA ILE A 173 19.34 0.87 -6.90
C ILE A 173 20.09 1.56 -8.03
#